data_ca2f885f0ab75af0f0d29c9eb67e1176
#
_entry.id   ca2f885f0ab75af0f0d29c9eb67e1176
#
_cell.length_a   1.000
_cell.length_b   1.000
_cell.length_c   1.000
_cell.angle_alpha   90.00
_cell.angle_beta   90.00
_cell.angle_gamma   90.00
#
_symmetry.space_group_name_H-M   'P 1'
#
loop_
_entity.id
_entity.type
_entity.pdbx_description
1 polymer ?
#
loop_
_entity_poly.entity_id
_entity_poly.type
_entity_poly.pdbx_seq_one_letter_code
_entity_poly.pdbx_strand_id
1 'polypeptide(L)'
;PLSVQELMVVTFTKAAAAEMSARIGIALAKAMESTDDKALQARLERQLNLLPSAHISTLHSFCQWVIRSYFYKLDIPPTARIGNEAEMALLKQEVLENLLKEAYEHNTYGIFDLSDFFSDDKSDAGLQDKVLSLYEFAMSQSNPDGWMRRAVEPYEAAQEQNLRDTLWGGAMWDEQQAEIDRIADRIEAMEPLLESPVGPKKWDKVYQEQLAALAQLKGAETWSDMVDACRNLDTFTKASFTSLGKALEKGEVDGALADEFKSLGSQNKDSLKGMKNGLFHIDESVLQQQFKDQYPLIHNLVELTIAFHKAYDEAKKEQGIMDFSDLEHLCLALLVEPGTEDDPQPSEVALELQDTFKEIMVDEYQDT
;
A
#
# COMPACT_ATOMS: atom_id res chain seq x y z
N PRO A 1 -16.62 4.66 36.10
CA PRO A 1 -17.27 5.54 35.16
C PRO A 1 -16.30 6.68 34.81
N LEU A 2 -16.00 6.86 33.50
CA LEU A 2 -15.01 7.79 32.98
C LEU A 2 -15.45 9.25 33.14
N SER A 3 -14.50 10.16 33.25
CA SER A 3 -14.68 11.61 33.08
C SER A 3 -14.57 11.99 31.61
N VAL A 4 -15.24 13.08 31.20
CA VAL A 4 -15.08 13.61 29.83
C VAL A 4 -13.64 14.04 29.52
N GLN A 5 -12.82 14.32 30.53
CA GLN A 5 -11.42 14.64 30.39
C GLN A 5 -10.53 13.41 30.13
N GLU A 6 -11.03 12.21 30.45
CA GLU A 6 -10.34 10.93 30.17
C GLU A 6 -10.69 10.37 28.78
N LEU A 7 -11.50 11.12 28.02
CA LEU A 7 -11.87 10.80 26.63
C LEU A 7 -11.04 11.65 25.66
N MET A 8 -10.50 10.99 24.64
CA MET A 8 -9.95 11.62 23.45
C MET A 8 -10.91 11.33 22.30
N VAL A 9 -11.50 12.38 21.71
CA VAL A 9 -12.39 12.27 20.57
C VAL A 9 -11.79 13.01 19.39
N VAL A 10 -11.50 12.27 18.33
CA VAL A 10 -10.89 12.80 17.11
C VAL A 10 -11.91 12.78 15.98
N THR A 11 -12.03 13.92 15.29
CA THR A 11 -12.91 14.08 14.12
C THR A 11 -12.11 14.64 12.95
N PHE A 12 -12.63 14.50 11.73
CA PHE A 12 -11.97 14.99 10.53
C PHE A 12 -12.00 16.53 10.43
N THR A 13 -13.11 17.18 10.81
CA THR A 13 -13.26 18.63 10.69
C THR A 13 -13.47 19.33 12.05
N LYS A 14 -13.03 20.60 12.15
CA LYS A 14 -13.30 21.44 13.32
C LYS A 14 -14.80 21.61 13.58
N ALA A 15 -15.62 21.65 12.51
CA ALA A 15 -17.07 21.76 12.63
C ALA A 15 -17.67 20.49 13.24
N ALA A 16 -17.22 19.30 12.83
CA ALA A 16 -17.66 18.03 13.42
C ALA A 16 -17.24 17.93 14.89
N ALA A 17 -16.03 18.35 15.25
CA ALA A 17 -15.59 18.39 16.65
C ALA A 17 -16.49 19.30 17.52
N ALA A 18 -16.83 20.48 17.03
CA ALA A 18 -17.73 21.39 17.72
C ALA A 18 -19.16 20.80 17.86
N GLU A 19 -19.68 20.18 16.82
CA GLU A 19 -20.98 19.50 16.85
C GLU A 19 -20.98 18.33 17.82
N MET A 20 -19.94 17.50 17.82
CA MET A 20 -19.79 16.37 18.76
C MET A 20 -19.79 16.87 20.21
N SER A 21 -19.01 17.92 20.52
CA SER A 21 -19.00 18.53 21.85
C SER A 21 -20.39 19.05 22.25
N ALA A 22 -21.09 19.72 21.34
CA ALA A 22 -22.46 20.21 21.61
C ALA A 22 -23.43 19.06 21.86
N ARG A 23 -23.39 17.99 21.07
CA ARG A 23 -24.25 16.78 21.23
C ARG A 23 -24.01 16.09 22.57
N ILE A 24 -22.75 15.96 22.99
CA ILE A 24 -22.38 15.41 24.30
C ILE A 24 -22.97 16.28 25.41
N GLY A 25 -22.84 17.62 25.32
CA GLY A 25 -23.41 18.56 26.27
C GLY A 25 -24.93 18.44 26.40
N ILE A 26 -25.65 18.35 25.27
CA ILE A 26 -27.11 18.15 25.25
C ILE A 26 -27.48 16.79 25.88
N ALA A 27 -26.75 15.72 25.58
CA ALA A 27 -27.00 14.40 26.15
C ALA A 27 -26.79 14.37 27.67
N LEU A 28 -25.74 15.01 28.19
CA LEU A 28 -25.46 15.13 29.61
C LEU A 28 -26.57 15.94 30.32
N ALA A 29 -26.96 17.08 29.73
CA ALA A 29 -28.05 17.92 30.29
C ALA A 29 -29.37 17.15 30.33
N LYS A 30 -29.75 16.45 29.28
CA LYS A 30 -30.95 15.63 29.22
C LYS A 30 -30.93 14.49 30.24
N ALA A 31 -29.78 13.83 30.40
CA ALA A 31 -29.62 12.77 31.40
C ALA A 31 -29.75 13.33 32.83
N MET A 32 -29.24 14.55 33.08
CA MET A 32 -29.39 15.22 34.36
C MET A 32 -30.84 15.57 34.70
N GLU A 33 -31.60 16.03 33.70
CA GLU A 33 -33.03 16.34 33.87
C GLU A 33 -33.91 15.08 34.07
N SER A 34 -33.50 13.95 33.54
CA SER A 34 -34.27 12.69 33.55
C SER A 34 -34.00 11.80 34.74
N THR A 35 -33.12 12.18 35.68
CA THR A 35 -32.80 11.36 36.87
C THR A 35 -33.20 12.07 38.15
N ASP A 36 -33.78 11.29 39.10
CA ASP A 36 -34.08 11.77 40.48
C ASP A 36 -32.93 11.50 41.47
N ASP A 37 -31.86 10.79 41.00
CA ASP A 37 -30.70 10.50 41.82
C ASP A 37 -29.79 11.74 41.93
N LYS A 38 -29.79 12.35 43.11
CA LYS A 38 -29.03 13.55 43.42
C LYS A 38 -27.50 13.36 43.26
N ALA A 39 -26.98 12.15 43.51
CA ALA A 39 -25.56 11.85 43.33
C ALA A 39 -25.20 11.80 41.84
N LEU A 40 -26.06 11.21 41.02
CA LEU A 40 -25.90 11.18 39.56
C LEU A 40 -26.08 12.58 38.97
N GLN A 41 -27.03 13.40 39.42
CA GLN A 41 -27.22 14.78 38.98
C GLN A 41 -25.93 15.61 39.22
N ALA A 42 -25.42 15.59 40.43
CA ALA A 42 -24.20 16.32 40.78
C ALA A 42 -22.98 15.86 39.96
N ARG A 43 -22.92 14.59 39.61
CA ARG A 43 -21.86 14.06 38.73
C ARG A 43 -22.03 14.54 37.28
N LEU A 44 -23.24 14.50 36.72
CA LEU A 44 -23.51 14.97 35.35
C LEU A 44 -23.27 16.46 35.22
N GLU A 45 -23.64 17.27 36.22
CA GLU A 45 -23.35 18.68 36.28
C GLU A 45 -21.81 18.95 36.26
N ARG A 46 -21.08 18.15 37.02
CA ARG A 46 -19.60 18.24 37.00
C ARG A 46 -19.04 17.92 35.63
N GLN A 47 -19.56 16.88 34.91
CA GLN A 47 -19.12 16.55 33.57
C GLN A 47 -19.45 17.65 32.55
N LEU A 48 -20.60 18.30 32.66
CA LEU A 48 -20.94 19.48 31.83
C LEU A 48 -19.96 20.63 32.02
N ASN A 49 -19.57 20.91 33.27
CA ASN A 49 -18.60 21.94 33.59
C ASN A 49 -17.17 21.60 33.09
N LEU A 50 -16.84 20.30 32.97
CA LEU A 50 -15.53 19.84 32.47
C LEU A 50 -15.50 19.70 30.93
N LEU A 51 -16.64 19.66 30.27
CA LEU A 51 -16.73 19.43 28.82
C LEU A 51 -15.92 20.42 27.97
N PRO A 52 -15.82 21.72 28.28
CA PRO A 52 -14.97 22.65 27.54
C PRO A 52 -13.47 22.32 27.59
N SER A 53 -13.02 21.53 28.57
CA SER A 53 -11.64 21.06 28.71
C SER A 53 -11.42 19.62 28.21
N ALA A 54 -12.45 18.99 27.65
CA ALA A 54 -12.33 17.68 27.05
C ALA A 54 -11.60 17.75 25.69
N HIS A 55 -10.82 16.71 25.38
CA HIS A 55 -10.07 16.62 24.12
C HIS A 55 -10.98 16.11 22.99
N ILE A 56 -11.81 17.01 22.46
CA ILE A 56 -12.68 16.78 21.31
C ILE A 56 -12.20 17.70 20.19
N SER A 57 -11.45 17.17 19.23
CA SER A 57 -10.76 18.00 18.25
C SER A 57 -10.45 17.24 16.96
N THR A 58 -9.90 17.93 15.96
CA THR A 58 -9.29 17.24 14.80
C THR A 58 -7.95 16.62 15.18
N LEU A 59 -7.48 15.62 14.41
CA LEU A 59 -6.18 14.98 14.62
C LEU A 59 -5.04 16.02 14.67
N HIS A 60 -4.96 16.89 13.68
CA HIS A 60 -3.94 17.96 13.66
C HIS A 60 -4.01 18.92 14.87
N SER A 61 -5.24 19.20 15.36
CA SER A 61 -5.38 20.04 16.58
C SER A 61 -4.87 19.30 17.82
N PHE A 62 -5.07 17.99 17.88
CA PHE A 62 -4.50 17.16 18.94
C PHE A 62 -2.98 17.10 18.83
N CYS A 63 -2.41 16.83 17.64
CA CYS A 63 -0.97 16.86 17.42
C CYS A 63 -0.36 18.22 17.85
N GLN A 64 -0.99 19.32 17.45
CA GLN A 64 -0.55 20.66 17.86
C GLN A 64 -0.59 20.85 19.38
N TRP A 65 -1.59 20.31 20.06
CA TRP A 65 -1.66 20.36 21.53
C TRP A 65 -0.54 19.53 22.17
N VAL A 66 -0.26 18.32 21.69
CA VAL A 66 0.86 17.48 22.17
C VAL A 66 2.18 18.20 21.96
N ILE A 67 2.45 18.70 20.74
CA ILE A 67 3.67 19.44 20.42
C ILE A 67 3.85 20.64 21.37
N ARG A 68 2.81 21.43 21.61
CA ARG A 68 2.87 22.59 22.52
C ARG A 68 3.09 22.22 23.99
N SER A 69 2.56 21.05 24.40
CA SER A 69 2.73 20.57 25.77
C SER A 69 4.14 20.06 26.06
N TYR A 70 4.80 19.48 25.02
CA TYR A 70 6.09 18.82 25.13
C TYR A 70 7.17 19.43 24.21
N PHE A 71 6.99 20.70 23.76
CA PHE A 71 7.90 21.36 22.80
C PHE A 71 9.38 21.34 23.24
N TYR A 72 9.63 21.32 24.56
CA TYR A 72 10.98 21.27 25.10
C TYR A 72 11.73 19.95 24.85
N LYS A 73 11.03 18.92 24.39
CA LYS A 73 11.61 17.66 23.93
C LYS A 73 11.92 17.65 22.41
N LEU A 74 11.49 18.69 21.69
CA LEU A 74 11.65 18.83 20.24
C LEU A 74 12.67 19.91 19.90
N ASP A 75 13.37 19.72 18.77
CA ASP A 75 14.29 20.72 18.21
C ASP A 75 13.54 21.69 17.26
N ILE A 76 12.57 22.41 17.82
CA ILE A 76 11.79 23.41 17.11
C ILE A 76 11.73 24.74 17.89
N PRO A 77 11.67 25.90 17.21
CA PRO A 77 11.45 27.17 17.88
C PRO A 77 10.09 27.20 18.58
N PRO A 78 10.00 27.71 19.83
CA PRO A 78 8.72 27.86 20.54
C PRO A 78 7.69 28.74 19.79
N THR A 79 8.18 29.57 18.88
CA THR A 79 7.38 30.49 18.05
C THR A 79 6.97 29.91 16.71
N ALA A 80 7.30 28.65 16.43
CA ALA A 80 6.98 28.02 15.17
C ALA A 80 5.46 28.04 14.90
N ARG A 81 5.11 28.42 13.68
CA ARG A 81 3.72 28.53 13.21
C ARG A 81 3.46 27.61 12.02
N ILE A 82 2.21 27.34 11.78
CA ILE A 82 1.82 26.64 10.55
C ILE A 82 1.89 27.63 9.38
N GLY A 83 2.64 27.29 8.33
CA GLY A 83 2.71 28.01 7.07
C GLY A 83 1.40 27.90 6.30
N ASN A 84 1.07 28.87 5.45
CA ASN A 84 -0.04 28.73 4.53
C ASN A 84 0.38 27.94 3.26
N GLU A 85 -0.57 27.38 2.55
CA GLU A 85 -0.31 26.51 1.41
C GLU A 85 0.57 27.16 0.33
N ALA A 86 0.33 28.43 0.01
CA ALA A 86 1.10 29.14 -1.00
C ALA A 86 2.55 29.37 -0.55
N GLU A 87 2.76 29.72 0.72
CA GLU A 87 4.08 29.88 1.33
C GLU A 87 4.85 28.54 1.30
N MET A 88 4.21 27.45 1.68
CA MET A 88 4.83 26.14 1.67
C MET A 88 5.15 25.64 0.26
N ALA A 89 4.28 25.89 -0.71
CA ALA A 89 4.51 25.52 -2.11
C ALA A 89 5.71 26.28 -2.71
N LEU A 90 5.82 27.57 -2.44
CA LEU A 90 6.95 28.39 -2.88
C LEU A 90 8.26 27.92 -2.25
N LEU A 91 8.25 27.63 -0.94
CA LEU A 91 9.44 27.12 -0.26
C LEU A 91 9.89 25.77 -0.79
N LYS A 92 8.93 24.84 -1.01
CA LYS A 92 9.23 23.54 -1.63
C LYS A 92 9.93 23.70 -2.98
N GLN A 93 9.39 24.59 -3.83
CA GLN A 93 9.96 24.84 -5.15
C GLN A 93 11.36 25.44 -5.05
N GLU A 94 11.54 26.47 -4.22
CA GLU A 94 12.85 27.14 -4.03
C GLU A 94 13.91 26.16 -3.55
N VAL A 95 13.60 25.36 -2.53
CA VAL A 95 14.53 24.36 -1.98
C VAL A 95 14.90 23.32 -3.03
N LEU A 96 13.91 22.81 -3.79
CA LEU A 96 14.17 21.81 -4.82
C LEU A 96 15.01 22.37 -5.96
N GLU A 97 14.75 23.59 -6.45
CA GLU A 97 15.53 24.25 -7.48
C GLU A 97 17.01 24.46 -7.03
N ASN A 98 17.21 24.87 -5.79
CA ASN A 98 18.55 25.05 -5.23
C ASN A 98 19.28 23.71 -5.11
N LEU A 99 18.61 22.66 -4.61
CA LEU A 99 19.17 21.32 -4.51
C LEU A 99 19.57 20.75 -5.88
N LEU A 100 18.71 20.89 -6.88
CA LEU A 100 19.01 20.42 -8.24
C LEU A 100 20.20 21.18 -8.83
N LYS A 101 20.28 22.50 -8.64
CA LYS A 101 21.42 23.30 -9.08
C LYS A 101 22.72 22.81 -8.45
N GLU A 102 22.76 22.57 -7.16
CA GLU A 102 23.92 22.01 -6.46
C GLU A 102 24.27 20.60 -6.98
N ALA A 103 23.24 19.77 -7.21
CA ALA A 103 23.41 18.44 -7.75
C ALA A 103 24.07 18.45 -9.15
N TYR A 104 23.70 19.39 -10.02
CA TYR A 104 24.33 19.57 -11.33
C TYR A 104 25.76 20.11 -11.22
N GLU A 105 26.01 21.08 -10.33
CA GLU A 105 27.33 21.66 -10.12
C GLU A 105 28.35 20.63 -9.62
N HIS A 106 27.91 19.71 -8.75
CA HIS A 106 28.77 18.71 -8.11
C HIS A 106 28.64 17.30 -8.68
N ASN A 107 27.78 17.10 -9.69
CA ASN A 107 27.46 15.79 -10.28
C ASN A 107 27.12 14.73 -9.22
N THR A 108 26.19 15.07 -8.32
CA THR A 108 25.71 14.18 -7.27
C THR A 108 24.41 13.50 -7.68
N TYR A 109 24.03 12.43 -6.99
CA TYR A 109 22.77 11.68 -7.18
C TYR A 109 22.54 11.15 -8.60
N GLY A 110 23.60 11.00 -9.43
CA GLY A 110 23.42 10.63 -10.84
C GLY A 110 22.48 11.57 -11.60
N ILE A 111 22.54 12.87 -11.30
CA ILE A 111 21.57 13.89 -11.71
C ILE A 111 21.36 13.93 -13.23
N PHE A 112 22.41 13.71 -14.02
CA PHE A 112 22.31 13.70 -15.48
C PHE A 112 21.50 12.52 -15.99
N ASP A 113 21.70 11.31 -15.42
CA ASP A 113 20.94 10.10 -15.78
C ASP A 113 19.47 10.25 -15.35
N LEU A 114 19.23 10.84 -14.17
CA LEU A 114 17.88 11.12 -13.69
C LEU A 114 17.17 12.14 -14.59
N SER A 115 17.87 13.21 -14.97
CA SER A 115 17.31 14.24 -15.86
C SER A 115 17.01 13.65 -17.24
N ASP A 116 17.95 12.91 -17.82
CA ASP A 116 17.77 12.25 -19.13
C ASP A 116 16.59 11.27 -19.13
N PHE A 117 16.32 10.62 -18.00
CA PHE A 117 15.25 9.62 -17.89
C PHE A 117 13.88 10.23 -17.58
N PHE A 118 13.82 11.23 -16.69
CA PHE A 118 12.54 11.76 -16.17
C PHE A 118 12.16 13.12 -16.77
N SER A 119 13.04 13.80 -17.46
CA SER A 119 12.82 15.15 -17.97
C SER A 119 12.81 15.21 -19.49
N ASP A 120 12.26 16.29 -20.03
CA ASP A 120 12.33 16.61 -21.45
C ASP A 120 13.59 17.45 -21.72
N ASP A 121 14.05 17.49 -22.99
CA ASP A 121 15.24 18.25 -23.45
C ASP A 121 15.30 19.74 -23.02
N LYS A 122 14.24 20.28 -22.44
CA LYS A 122 14.09 21.71 -22.17
C LYS A 122 13.89 22.09 -20.70
N SER A 123 13.59 21.17 -19.83
CA SER A 123 13.33 21.48 -18.40
C SER A 123 13.36 20.23 -17.51
N ASP A 124 13.75 20.43 -16.26
CA ASP A 124 13.74 19.38 -15.21
C ASP A 124 12.35 19.18 -14.56
N ALA A 125 11.29 19.73 -15.15
CA ALA A 125 9.96 19.66 -14.56
C ALA A 125 9.50 18.21 -14.28
N GLY A 126 9.84 17.27 -15.16
CA GLY A 126 9.52 15.86 -14.96
C GLY A 126 10.24 15.25 -13.76
N LEU A 127 11.52 15.55 -13.58
CA LEU A 127 12.30 15.09 -12.41
C LEU A 127 11.80 15.76 -11.13
N GLN A 128 11.52 17.07 -11.15
CA GLN A 128 10.96 17.79 -10.02
C GLN A 128 9.63 17.19 -9.58
N ASP A 129 8.73 16.90 -10.53
CA ASP A 129 7.45 16.26 -10.25
C ASP A 129 7.62 14.88 -9.59
N LYS A 130 8.59 14.08 -10.04
CA LYS A 130 8.89 12.77 -9.45
C LYS A 130 9.44 12.88 -8.02
N VAL A 131 10.37 13.80 -7.77
CA VAL A 131 10.89 14.05 -6.42
C VAL A 131 9.78 14.49 -5.48
N LEU A 132 8.94 15.45 -5.88
CA LEU A 132 7.84 15.94 -5.04
C LEU A 132 6.77 14.86 -4.82
N SER A 133 6.39 14.10 -5.85
CA SER A 133 5.43 13.02 -5.71
C SER A 133 5.93 11.91 -4.79
N LEU A 134 7.21 11.54 -4.90
CA LEU A 134 7.81 10.53 -4.00
C LEU A 134 7.89 11.06 -2.57
N TYR A 135 8.29 12.31 -2.38
CA TYR A 135 8.31 12.96 -1.08
C TYR A 135 6.92 12.97 -0.44
N GLU A 136 5.89 13.43 -1.17
CA GLU A 136 4.52 13.50 -0.64
C GLU A 136 3.97 12.12 -0.26
N PHE A 137 4.28 11.09 -1.06
CA PHE A 137 3.91 9.73 -0.72
C PHE A 137 4.68 9.23 0.51
N ALA A 138 5.99 9.47 0.58
CA ALA A 138 6.82 9.05 1.72
C ALA A 138 6.37 9.71 3.03
N MET A 139 5.92 10.96 2.99
CA MET A 139 5.40 11.69 4.16
C MET A 139 4.11 11.08 4.74
N SER A 140 3.44 10.18 4.04
CA SER A 140 2.35 9.37 4.62
C SER A 140 2.84 8.20 5.48
N GLN A 141 4.13 7.93 5.51
CA GLN A 141 4.74 6.85 6.29
C GLN A 141 5.28 7.36 7.62
N SER A 142 5.27 6.53 8.66
CA SER A 142 5.79 6.91 9.99
C SER A 142 7.30 7.21 10.00
N ASN A 143 8.07 6.58 9.12
CA ASN A 143 9.49 6.80 8.91
C ASN A 143 9.76 6.99 7.41
N PRO A 144 9.61 8.22 6.87
CA PRO A 144 9.71 8.50 5.43
C PRO A 144 11.03 8.05 4.81
N ASP A 145 12.17 8.46 5.38
CA ASP A 145 13.50 8.13 4.88
C ASP A 145 13.77 6.62 4.94
N GLY A 146 13.41 5.99 6.05
CA GLY A 146 13.53 4.55 6.23
C GLY A 146 12.67 3.77 5.24
N TRP A 147 11.44 4.21 5.02
CA TRP A 147 10.54 3.60 4.04
C TRP A 147 11.11 3.71 2.62
N MET A 148 11.58 4.88 2.21
CA MET A 148 12.18 5.08 0.88
C MET A 148 13.38 4.17 0.65
N ARG A 149 14.28 4.02 1.63
CA ARG A 149 15.44 3.12 1.53
C ARG A 149 15.00 1.66 1.42
N ARG A 150 14.08 1.20 2.27
CA ARG A 150 13.55 -0.17 2.19
C ARG A 150 12.83 -0.46 0.87
N ALA A 151 12.17 0.54 0.28
CA ALA A 151 11.53 0.38 -1.03
C ALA A 151 12.51 0.07 -2.17
N VAL A 152 13.80 0.41 -2.01
CA VAL A 152 14.86 0.13 -3.01
C VAL A 152 15.51 -1.24 -2.80
N GLU A 153 15.52 -1.78 -1.58
CA GLU A 153 16.15 -3.06 -1.25
C GLU A 153 15.74 -4.23 -2.18
N PRO A 154 14.45 -4.40 -2.55
CA PRO A 154 14.06 -5.46 -3.48
C PRO A 154 14.72 -5.33 -4.86
N TYR A 155 14.95 -4.10 -5.35
CA TYR A 155 15.63 -3.87 -6.64
C TYR A 155 17.11 -4.23 -6.55
N GLU A 156 17.75 -3.92 -5.42
CA GLU A 156 19.14 -4.33 -5.15
C GLU A 156 19.24 -5.85 -5.08
N ALA A 157 18.40 -6.50 -4.30
CA ALA A 157 18.38 -7.94 -4.16
C ALA A 157 18.15 -8.67 -5.49
N ALA A 158 17.28 -8.16 -6.36
CA ALA A 158 16.95 -8.77 -7.65
C ALA A 158 18.11 -8.77 -8.66
N GLN A 159 19.20 -8.02 -8.42
CA GLN A 159 20.36 -8.00 -9.32
C GLN A 159 21.20 -9.29 -9.24
N GLU A 160 21.22 -9.96 -8.08
CA GLU A 160 22.14 -11.09 -7.81
C GLU A 160 21.41 -12.35 -7.35
N GLN A 161 20.21 -12.24 -6.78
CA GLN A 161 19.40 -13.35 -6.31
C GLN A 161 18.61 -13.99 -7.47
N ASN A 162 18.21 -15.26 -7.29
CA ASN A 162 17.20 -15.85 -8.15
C ASN A 162 15.91 -15.05 -8.03
N LEU A 163 15.25 -14.73 -9.14
CA LEU A 163 14.04 -13.90 -9.11
C LEU A 163 12.94 -14.48 -8.22
N ARG A 164 12.83 -15.80 -8.18
CA ARG A 164 11.86 -16.50 -7.32
C ARG A 164 12.05 -16.18 -5.83
N ASP A 165 13.28 -15.92 -5.39
CA ASP A 165 13.62 -15.63 -4.00
C ASP A 165 13.45 -14.15 -3.64
N THR A 166 13.16 -13.30 -4.64
CA THR A 166 12.84 -11.89 -4.42
C THR A 166 11.39 -11.71 -4.03
N LEU A 167 11.06 -10.58 -3.39
CA LEU A 167 9.68 -10.24 -2.97
C LEU A 167 8.68 -10.34 -4.14
N TRP A 168 9.01 -9.74 -5.29
CA TRP A 168 8.10 -9.74 -6.45
C TRP A 168 8.08 -11.07 -7.18
N GLY A 169 9.26 -11.66 -7.37
CA GLY A 169 9.38 -12.94 -8.06
C GLY A 169 8.71 -14.06 -7.28
N GLY A 170 8.81 -14.06 -5.95
CA GLY A 170 8.07 -14.97 -5.07
C GLY A 170 6.56 -14.80 -5.24
N ALA A 171 6.04 -13.57 -5.14
CA ALA A 171 4.62 -13.29 -5.31
C ALA A 171 4.09 -13.69 -6.71
N MET A 172 4.87 -13.41 -7.76
CA MET A 172 4.54 -13.81 -9.12
C MET A 172 4.55 -15.33 -9.30
N TRP A 173 5.49 -16.01 -8.66
CA TRP A 173 5.57 -17.47 -8.66
C TRP A 173 4.36 -18.07 -7.96
N ASP A 174 3.99 -17.57 -6.79
CA ASP A 174 2.84 -18.05 -6.01
C ASP A 174 1.52 -17.85 -6.77
N GLU A 175 1.31 -16.73 -7.44
CA GLU A 175 0.14 -16.52 -8.29
C GLU A 175 0.11 -17.48 -9.48
N GLN A 176 1.28 -17.75 -10.09
CA GLN A 176 1.40 -18.73 -11.16
C GLN A 176 1.06 -20.15 -10.68
N GLN A 177 1.55 -20.56 -9.50
CA GLN A 177 1.21 -21.84 -8.88
C GLN A 177 -0.29 -21.92 -8.58
N ALA A 178 -0.90 -20.88 -8.06
CA ALA A 178 -2.34 -20.83 -7.81
C ALA A 178 -3.16 -21.02 -9.11
N GLU A 179 -2.70 -20.47 -10.25
CA GLU A 179 -3.37 -20.71 -11.54
C GLU A 179 -3.16 -22.15 -12.05
N ILE A 180 -1.97 -22.72 -11.84
CA ILE A 180 -1.70 -24.13 -12.15
C ILE A 180 -2.62 -25.05 -11.33
N ASP A 181 -2.84 -24.76 -10.07
CA ASP A 181 -3.75 -25.52 -9.20
C ASP A 181 -5.20 -25.39 -9.67
N ARG A 182 -5.66 -24.18 -10.03
CA ARG A 182 -6.99 -23.97 -10.65
C ARG A 182 -7.19 -24.78 -11.94
N ILE A 183 -6.14 -24.91 -12.78
CA ILE A 183 -6.17 -25.76 -13.97
C ILE A 183 -6.24 -27.23 -13.57
N ALA A 184 -5.49 -27.65 -12.56
CA ALA A 184 -5.49 -29.03 -12.07
C ALA A 184 -6.88 -29.45 -11.57
N ASP A 185 -7.53 -28.63 -10.73
CA ASP A 185 -8.87 -28.87 -10.22
C ASP A 185 -9.90 -29.03 -11.34
N ARG A 186 -9.82 -28.19 -12.38
CA ARG A 186 -10.70 -28.28 -13.54
C ARG A 186 -10.45 -29.55 -14.38
N ILE A 187 -9.19 -29.95 -14.53
CA ILE A 187 -8.84 -31.21 -15.26
C ILE A 187 -9.34 -32.42 -14.44
N GLU A 188 -9.16 -32.41 -13.12
CA GLU A 188 -9.70 -33.48 -12.26
C GLU A 188 -11.24 -33.58 -12.38
N ALA A 189 -11.93 -32.43 -12.41
CA ALA A 189 -13.38 -32.39 -12.64
C ALA A 189 -13.81 -32.87 -14.06
N MET A 190 -12.93 -32.73 -15.05
CA MET A 190 -13.23 -33.21 -16.42
C MET A 190 -13.14 -34.72 -16.56
N GLU A 191 -12.30 -35.41 -15.80
CA GLU A 191 -12.05 -36.86 -15.93
C GLU A 191 -13.33 -37.70 -15.77
N PRO A 192 -14.13 -37.58 -14.69
CA PRO A 192 -15.34 -38.36 -14.52
C PRO A 192 -16.41 -38.06 -15.60
N LEU A 193 -16.44 -36.83 -16.14
CA LEU A 193 -17.33 -36.48 -17.24
C LEU A 193 -16.96 -37.21 -18.53
N LEU A 194 -15.66 -37.38 -18.78
CA LEU A 194 -15.14 -38.11 -19.95
C LEU A 194 -15.32 -39.61 -19.80
N GLU A 195 -15.12 -40.17 -18.62
CA GLU A 195 -15.22 -41.61 -18.32
C GLU A 195 -16.67 -42.12 -18.32
N SER A 196 -17.65 -41.24 -18.13
CA SER A 196 -19.07 -41.59 -18.16
C SER A 196 -19.42 -42.41 -19.43
N PRO A 197 -20.29 -43.44 -19.33
CA PRO A 197 -20.76 -44.18 -20.49
C PRO A 197 -21.34 -43.30 -21.61
N VAL A 198 -21.94 -42.16 -21.22
CA VAL A 198 -22.52 -41.15 -22.11
C VAL A 198 -21.68 -39.86 -22.16
N GLY A 199 -20.43 -39.94 -21.79
CA GLY A 199 -19.50 -38.79 -21.79
C GLY A 199 -19.01 -38.42 -23.21
N PRO A 200 -18.43 -37.22 -23.37
CA PRO A 200 -17.99 -36.71 -24.68
C PRO A 200 -16.62 -37.28 -25.10
N LYS A 201 -16.50 -38.59 -25.22
CA LYS A 201 -15.24 -39.32 -25.51
C LYS A 201 -14.51 -38.84 -26.77
N LYS A 202 -15.23 -38.23 -27.72
CA LYS A 202 -14.62 -37.60 -28.89
C LYS A 202 -13.68 -36.46 -28.59
N TRP A 203 -13.80 -35.88 -27.37
CA TRP A 203 -12.97 -34.78 -26.91
C TRP A 203 -11.81 -35.21 -26.00
N ASP A 204 -11.55 -36.53 -25.91
CA ASP A 204 -10.42 -37.08 -25.15
C ASP A 204 -9.09 -36.40 -25.53
N LYS A 205 -8.86 -36.10 -26.78
CA LYS A 205 -7.64 -35.41 -27.21
C LYS A 205 -7.47 -34.02 -26.57
N VAL A 206 -8.57 -33.29 -26.33
CA VAL A 206 -8.51 -32.00 -25.65
C VAL A 206 -8.09 -32.18 -24.20
N TYR A 207 -8.64 -33.20 -23.52
CA TYR A 207 -8.29 -33.58 -22.17
C TYR A 207 -6.80 -33.95 -22.04
N GLN A 208 -6.33 -34.85 -22.91
CA GLN A 208 -4.94 -35.34 -22.91
C GLN A 208 -3.92 -34.20 -23.15
N GLU A 209 -4.23 -33.26 -24.06
CA GLU A 209 -3.39 -32.10 -24.32
C GLU A 209 -3.32 -31.18 -23.08
N GLN A 210 -4.45 -30.94 -22.40
CA GLN A 210 -4.47 -30.10 -21.18
C GLN A 210 -3.78 -30.80 -20.01
N LEU A 211 -3.93 -32.11 -19.86
CA LEU A 211 -3.23 -32.92 -18.86
C LEU A 211 -1.70 -32.86 -19.07
N ALA A 212 -1.26 -32.97 -20.35
CA ALA A 212 0.15 -32.86 -20.67
C ALA A 212 0.72 -31.44 -20.41
N ALA A 213 -0.06 -30.40 -20.73
CA ALA A 213 0.28 -29.01 -20.37
C ALA A 213 0.45 -28.84 -18.84
N LEU A 214 -0.51 -29.35 -18.05
CA LEU A 214 -0.46 -29.33 -16.62
C LEU A 214 0.78 -30.05 -16.07
N ALA A 215 1.09 -31.23 -16.60
CA ALA A 215 2.27 -32.00 -16.18
C ALA A 215 3.57 -31.24 -16.43
N GLN A 216 3.67 -30.52 -17.56
CA GLN A 216 4.82 -29.69 -17.87
C GLN A 216 4.94 -28.48 -16.93
N LEU A 217 3.83 -27.79 -16.65
CA LEU A 217 3.80 -26.65 -15.74
C LEU A 217 4.14 -27.08 -14.29
N LYS A 218 3.58 -28.17 -13.80
CA LYS A 218 3.88 -28.73 -12.46
C LYS A 218 5.31 -29.24 -12.31
N GLY A 219 5.96 -29.59 -13.41
CA GLY A 219 7.36 -30.02 -13.43
C GLY A 219 8.37 -28.88 -13.40
N ALA A 220 7.93 -27.61 -13.48
CA ALA A 220 8.81 -26.46 -13.43
C ALA A 220 9.24 -26.18 -11.98
N GLU A 221 10.52 -26.26 -11.71
CA GLU A 221 11.11 -26.02 -10.39
C GLU A 221 11.81 -24.65 -10.29
N THR A 222 12.30 -24.13 -11.40
CA THR A 222 13.00 -22.88 -11.52
C THR A 222 12.23 -21.87 -12.40
N TRP A 223 12.61 -20.59 -12.32
CA TRP A 223 12.05 -19.57 -13.21
C TRP A 223 12.23 -19.92 -14.68
N SER A 224 13.42 -20.40 -15.06
CA SER A 224 13.73 -20.82 -16.42
C SER A 224 12.85 -21.99 -16.90
N ASP A 225 12.62 -22.98 -16.02
CA ASP A 225 11.74 -24.12 -16.35
C ASP A 225 10.29 -23.62 -16.60
N MET A 226 9.81 -22.67 -15.79
CA MET A 226 8.48 -22.10 -15.96
C MET A 226 8.37 -21.31 -17.26
N VAL A 227 9.40 -20.52 -17.60
CA VAL A 227 9.48 -19.82 -18.90
C VAL A 227 9.41 -20.81 -20.06
N ASP A 228 10.19 -21.88 -20.01
CA ASP A 228 10.20 -22.91 -21.07
C ASP A 228 8.86 -23.66 -21.13
N ALA A 229 8.25 -23.96 -19.97
CA ALA A 229 6.93 -24.56 -19.90
C ALA A 229 5.88 -23.66 -20.56
N CYS A 230 5.85 -22.38 -20.21
CA CYS A 230 4.89 -21.40 -20.78
C CYS A 230 5.08 -21.18 -22.29
N ARG A 231 6.30 -21.11 -22.77
CA ARG A 231 6.62 -20.96 -24.20
C ARG A 231 6.12 -22.16 -25.04
N ASN A 232 6.13 -23.35 -24.45
CA ASN A 232 5.73 -24.59 -25.14
C ASN A 232 4.23 -24.87 -25.07
N LEU A 233 3.41 -24.07 -24.42
CA LEU A 233 1.96 -24.32 -24.23
C LEU A 233 1.18 -24.43 -25.54
N ASP A 234 1.61 -23.82 -26.64
CA ASP A 234 0.96 -23.96 -27.94
C ASP A 234 0.95 -25.40 -28.47
N THR A 235 1.87 -26.27 -28.05
CA THR A 235 1.88 -27.68 -28.41
C THR A 235 0.72 -28.44 -27.81
N PHE A 236 0.17 -27.97 -26.70
CA PHE A 236 -0.86 -28.64 -25.91
C PHE A 236 -2.25 -27.98 -25.99
N THR A 237 -2.45 -27.03 -26.92
CA THR A 237 -3.72 -26.31 -27.08
C THR A 237 -4.32 -26.44 -28.50
N LYS A 238 -3.80 -27.36 -29.33
CA LYS A 238 -4.19 -27.52 -30.74
C LYS A 238 -5.53 -28.21 -30.91
N ALA A 239 -5.87 -29.18 -30.06
CA ALA A 239 -7.12 -29.90 -30.15
C ALA A 239 -8.31 -28.95 -29.90
N SER A 240 -9.39 -29.18 -30.64
CA SER A 240 -10.60 -28.37 -30.57
C SER A 240 -11.83 -29.21 -30.25
N PHE A 241 -12.84 -28.57 -29.66
CA PHE A 241 -14.14 -29.18 -29.40
C PHE A 241 -14.88 -29.36 -30.72
N THR A 242 -14.80 -30.57 -31.31
CA THR A 242 -15.49 -30.90 -32.56
C THR A 242 -16.98 -31.15 -32.30
N SER A 243 -17.83 -30.95 -33.31
CA SER A 243 -19.27 -31.17 -33.19
C SER A 243 -19.65 -32.59 -32.73
N LEU A 244 -20.56 -32.65 -31.75
CA LEU A 244 -21.17 -33.88 -31.21
C LEU A 244 -22.59 -34.11 -31.74
N GLY A 245 -23.10 -33.29 -32.70
CA GLY A 245 -24.51 -33.25 -33.11
C GLY A 245 -25.16 -34.62 -33.31
N LYS A 246 -24.55 -35.50 -34.11
CA LYS A 246 -25.11 -36.88 -34.37
C LYS A 246 -25.10 -37.77 -33.10
N ALA A 247 -24.12 -37.62 -32.22
CA ALA A 247 -24.03 -38.42 -31.00
C ALA A 247 -25.06 -37.95 -29.95
N LEU A 248 -25.31 -36.64 -29.88
CA LEU A 248 -26.38 -36.07 -29.07
C LEU A 248 -27.76 -36.49 -29.56
N GLU A 249 -28.03 -36.43 -30.87
CA GLU A 249 -29.29 -36.87 -31.47
C GLU A 249 -29.61 -38.34 -31.20
N LYS A 250 -28.59 -39.20 -31.13
CA LYS A 250 -28.72 -40.61 -30.85
C LYS A 250 -28.76 -40.97 -29.35
N GLY A 251 -28.55 -40.00 -28.46
CA GLY A 251 -28.43 -40.25 -27.03
C GLY A 251 -27.13 -40.99 -26.62
N GLU A 252 -26.14 -41.05 -27.51
CA GLU A 252 -24.84 -41.64 -27.26
C GLU A 252 -23.96 -40.74 -26.33
N VAL A 253 -24.26 -39.43 -26.27
CA VAL A 253 -23.63 -38.45 -25.43
C VAL A 253 -24.71 -37.63 -24.71
N ASP A 254 -24.53 -37.42 -23.39
CA ASP A 254 -25.37 -36.53 -22.61
C ASP A 254 -24.96 -35.07 -22.85
N GLY A 255 -25.94 -34.21 -23.16
CA GLY A 255 -25.70 -32.81 -23.51
C GLY A 255 -25.18 -32.00 -22.33
N ALA A 256 -25.67 -32.26 -21.10
CA ALA A 256 -25.25 -31.53 -19.91
C ALA A 256 -23.78 -31.85 -19.56
N LEU A 257 -23.39 -33.14 -19.61
CA LEU A 257 -22.00 -33.56 -19.40
C LEU A 257 -21.05 -32.98 -20.47
N ALA A 258 -21.51 -32.91 -21.73
CA ALA A 258 -20.72 -32.31 -22.79
C ALA A 258 -20.54 -30.80 -22.62
N ASP A 259 -21.57 -30.08 -22.22
CA ASP A 259 -21.51 -28.63 -21.98
C ASP A 259 -20.61 -28.31 -20.79
N GLU A 260 -20.70 -29.06 -19.70
CA GLU A 260 -19.84 -28.90 -18.52
C GLU A 260 -18.38 -29.18 -18.87
N PHE A 261 -18.07 -30.30 -19.52
CA PHE A 261 -16.72 -30.66 -20.00
C PHE A 261 -16.13 -29.56 -20.90
N LYS A 262 -16.94 -29.05 -21.83
CA LYS A 262 -16.53 -27.99 -22.74
C LYS A 262 -16.26 -26.66 -21.99
N SER A 263 -17.10 -26.33 -21.00
CA SER A 263 -16.93 -25.16 -20.17
C SER A 263 -15.59 -25.19 -19.42
N LEU A 264 -15.31 -26.28 -18.71
CA LEU A 264 -14.05 -26.47 -17.97
C LEU A 264 -12.84 -26.45 -18.92
N GLY A 265 -12.90 -27.20 -20.02
CA GLY A 265 -11.79 -27.24 -20.96
C GLY A 265 -11.57 -25.94 -21.74
N SER A 266 -12.60 -25.09 -21.89
CA SER A 266 -12.45 -23.75 -22.46
C SER A 266 -11.80 -22.81 -21.48
N GLN A 267 -12.20 -22.82 -20.20
CA GLN A 267 -11.56 -22.07 -19.13
C GLN A 267 -10.08 -22.42 -19.02
N ASN A 268 -9.73 -23.72 -19.07
CA ASN A 268 -8.33 -24.14 -19.08
C ASN A 268 -7.56 -23.58 -20.29
N LYS A 269 -8.16 -23.57 -21.49
CA LYS A 269 -7.51 -22.95 -22.66
C LYS A 269 -7.25 -21.45 -22.48
N ASP A 270 -8.21 -20.76 -21.90
CA ASP A 270 -8.06 -19.32 -21.63
C ASP A 270 -6.96 -19.08 -20.59
N SER A 271 -6.92 -19.87 -19.51
CA SER A 271 -5.85 -19.83 -18.51
C SER A 271 -4.48 -20.11 -19.13
N LEU A 272 -4.34 -21.21 -19.88
CA LEU A 272 -3.07 -21.58 -20.55
C LEU A 272 -2.61 -20.49 -21.55
N LYS A 273 -3.55 -19.86 -22.25
CA LYS A 273 -3.24 -18.73 -23.14
C LYS A 273 -2.82 -17.49 -22.36
N GLY A 274 -3.45 -17.23 -21.22
CA GLY A 274 -3.07 -16.16 -20.29
C GLY A 274 -1.64 -16.37 -19.77
N MET A 275 -1.32 -17.59 -19.32
CA MET A 275 0.02 -17.93 -18.84
C MET A 275 1.10 -17.77 -19.91
N LYS A 276 0.82 -18.21 -21.15
CA LYS A 276 1.76 -18.05 -22.28
C LYS A 276 2.10 -16.58 -22.56
N ASN A 277 1.11 -15.69 -22.48
CA ASN A 277 1.29 -14.26 -22.76
C ASN A 277 1.60 -13.45 -21.49
N GLY A 278 1.70 -14.11 -20.35
CA GLY A 278 1.98 -13.52 -19.06
C GLY A 278 3.47 -13.25 -18.84
N LEU A 279 3.86 -13.05 -17.58
CA LEU A 279 5.20 -12.64 -17.21
C LEU A 279 6.27 -13.69 -17.53
N PHE A 280 5.95 -14.98 -17.40
CA PHE A 280 6.89 -16.09 -17.64
C PHE A 280 7.20 -16.35 -19.13
N HIS A 281 7.17 -15.31 -19.98
CA HIS A 281 7.72 -15.39 -21.34
C HIS A 281 9.09 -14.71 -21.45
N ILE A 282 9.55 -14.00 -20.41
CA ILE A 282 10.81 -13.28 -20.34
C ILE A 282 11.82 -14.13 -19.56
N ASP A 283 13.02 -14.30 -20.13
CA ASP A 283 14.10 -15.03 -19.48
C ASP A 283 14.55 -14.32 -18.21
N GLU A 284 14.87 -15.08 -17.17
CA GLU A 284 15.34 -14.58 -15.88
C GLU A 284 16.53 -13.60 -16.02
N SER A 285 17.49 -13.96 -16.87
CA SER A 285 18.68 -13.13 -17.14
C SER A 285 18.33 -11.76 -17.74
N VAL A 286 17.27 -11.67 -18.54
CA VAL A 286 16.81 -10.40 -19.12
C VAL A 286 16.18 -9.53 -18.03
N LEU A 287 15.35 -10.12 -17.16
CA LEU A 287 14.77 -9.40 -16.04
C LEU A 287 15.84 -8.93 -15.05
N GLN A 288 16.81 -9.79 -14.72
CA GLN A 288 17.93 -9.41 -13.86
C GLN A 288 18.75 -8.25 -14.46
N GLN A 289 18.99 -8.26 -15.79
CA GLN A 289 19.65 -7.15 -16.43
C GLN A 289 18.82 -5.86 -16.35
N GLN A 290 17.51 -5.93 -16.53
CA GLN A 290 16.63 -4.78 -16.37
C GLN A 290 16.67 -4.22 -14.94
N PHE A 291 16.72 -5.06 -13.91
CA PHE A 291 16.89 -4.60 -12.52
C PHE A 291 18.24 -3.91 -12.31
N LYS A 292 19.33 -4.45 -12.91
CA LYS A 292 20.66 -3.81 -12.87
C LYS A 292 20.68 -2.44 -13.53
N ASP A 293 19.96 -2.30 -14.64
CA ASP A 293 19.88 -1.03 -15.37
C ASP A 293 19.00 0.00 -14.66
N GLN A 294 17.93 -0.46 -13.98
CA GLN A 294 16.98 0.41 -13.28
C GLN A 294 17.41 0.79 -11.86
N TYR A 295 18.12 -0.09 -11.16
CA TYR A 295 18.51 0.13 -9.77
C TYR A 295 19.21 1.46 -9.53
N PRO A 296 20.23 1.87 -10.30
CA PRO A 296 20.91 3.16 -10.10
C PRO A 296 19.94 4.35 -10.20
N LEU A 297 18.98 4.31 -11.15
CA LEU A 297 18.00 5.37 -11.33
C LEU A 297 17.05 5.49 -10.12
N ILE A 298 16.53 4.35 -9.66
CA ILE A 298 15.61 4.31 -8.52
C ILE A 298 16.35 4.71 -7.24
N HIS A 299 17.53 4.16 -7.02
CA HIS A 299 18.37 4.49 -5.86
C HIS A 299 18.71 5.98 -5.81
N ASN A 300 19.15 6.54 -6.91
CA ASN A 300 19.53 7.95 -7.02
C ASN A 300 18.32 8.88 -6.84
N LEU A 301 17.17 8.52 -7.39
CA LEU A 301 15.91 9.26 -7.16
C LEU A 301 15.52 9.29 -5.67
N VAL A 302 15.66 8.16 -5.00
CA VAL A 302 15.39 8.04 -3.56
C VAL A 302 16.37 8.90 -2.75
N GLU A 303 17.69 8.81 -3.01
CA GLU A 303 18.68 9.61 -2.29
C GLU A 303 18.52 11.12 -2.57
N LEU A 304 18.17 11.52 -3.78
CA LEU A 304 17.83 12.92 -4.12
C LEU A 304 16.56 13.38 -3.35
N THR A 305 15.54 12.51 -3.24
CA THR A 305 14.32 12.84 -2.50
C THR A 305 14.56 12.94 -0.99
N ILE A 306 15.41 12.08 -0.43
CA ILE A 306 15.84 12.18 0.98
C ILE A 306 16.64 13.46 1.23
N ALA A 307 17.52 13.84 0.28
CA ALA A 307 18.25 15.10 0.36
C ALA A 307 17.29 16.30 0.30
N PHE A 308 16.28 16.25 -0.57
CA PHE A 308 15.23 17.27 -0.62
C PHE A 308 14.46 17.36 0.70
N HIS A 309 14.02 16.24 1.29
CA HIS A 309 13.34 16.20 2.57
C HIS A 309 14.15 16.93 3.65
N LYS A 310 15.43 16.60 3.79
CA LYS A 310 16.32 17.24 4.78
C LYS A 310 16.49 18.74 4.53
N ALA A 311 16.73 19.13 3.28
CA ALA A 311 16.92 20.54 2.93
C ALA A 311 15.63 21.35 3.17
N TYR A 312 14.45 20.74 2.90
CA TYR A 312 13.16 21.38 3.14
C TYR A 312 12.87 21.51 4.64
N ASP A 313 13.20 20.51 5.45
CA ASP A 313 13.07 20.58 6.91
C ASP A 313 13.97 21.66 7.52
N GLU A 314 15.21 21.77 7.06
CA GLU A 314 16.12 22.84 7.48
C GLU A 314 15.57 24.21 7.12
N ALA A 315 15.09 24.40 5.90
CA ALA A 315 14.50 25.66 5.45
C ALA A 315 13.25 26.05 6.26
N LYS A 316 12.38 25.07 6.60
CA LYS A 316 11.22 25.29 7.48
C LYS A 316 11.66 25.71 8.89
N LYS A 317 12.68 25.03 9.46
CA LYS A 317 13.23 25.37 10.79
C LYS A 317 13.81 26.77 10.83
N GLU A 318 14.59 27.16 9.82
CA GLU A 318 15.16 28.51 9.70
C GLU A 318 14.09 29.61 9.67
N GLN A 319 12.98 29.36 8.97
CA GLN A 319 11.86 30.29 8.87
C GLN A 319 10.89 30.21 10.07
N GLY A 320 11.05 29.22 10.95
CA GLY A 320 10.14 29.00 12.07
C GLY A 320 8.73 28.63 11.64
N ILE A 321 8.59 27.88 10.54
CA ILE A 321 7.32 27.41 10.00
C ILE A 321 7.24 25.89 9.98
N MET A 322 6.03 25.39 9.99
CA MET A 322 5.70 23.95 9.89
C MET A 322 4.58 23.76 8.87
N ASP A 323 4.54 22.65 8.18
CA ASP A 323 3.40 22.20 7.41
C ASP A 323 2.52 21.21 8.22
N PHE A 324 1.48 20.67 7.58
CA PHE A 324 0.59 19.73 8.26
C PHE A 324 1.25 18.38 8.51
N SER A 325 2.12 17.92 7.61
CA SER A 325 2.89 16.68 7.82
C SER A 325 3.86 16.80 9.00
N ASP A 326 4.46 17.99 9.21
CA ASP A 326 5.31 18.23 10.37
C ASP A 326 4.55 18.03 11.69
N LEU A 327 3.28 18.41 11.76
CA LEU A 327 2.48 18.19 12.97
C LEU A 327 2.37 16.71 13.32
N GLU A 328 2.17 15.88 12.30
CA GLU A 328 2.04 14.43 12.46
C GLU A 328 3.39 13.80 12.85
N HIS A 329 4.46 14.13 12.12
CA HIS A 329 5.80 13.58 12.38
C HIS A 329 6.40 14.05 13.70
N LEU A 330 6.25 15.31 14.07
CA LEU A 330 6.68 15.81 15.37
C LEU A 330 5.88 15.20 16.54
N CYS A 331 4.58 14.96 16.31
CA CYS A 331 3.76 14.24 17.29
C CYS A 331 4.23 12.78 17.42
N LEU A 332 4.49 12.09 16.30
CA LEU A 332 5.08 10.74 16.32
C LEU A 332 6.43 10.71 17.01
N ALA A 333 7.32 11.68 16.75
CA ALA A 333 8.62 11.79 17.41
C ALA A 333 8.51 11.96 18.94
N LEU A 334 7.41 12.53 19.43
CA LEU A 334 7.11 12.61 20.86
C LEU A 334 6.52 11.33 21.44
N LEU A 335 5.74 10.59 20.64
CA LEU A 335 4.95 9.45 21.12
C LEU A 335 5.65 8.08 20.91
N VAL A 336 6.59 7.99 19.98
CA VAL A 336 7.32 6.76 19.66
C VAL A 336 8.71 6.83 20.30
N GLU A 337 9.16 5.72 20.91
CA GLU A 337 10.51 5.61 21.44
C GLU A 337 11.53 5.64 20.31
N PRO A 338 12.56 6.50 20.36
CA PRO A 338 13.57 6.61 19.31
C PRO A 338 14.24 5.27 18.98
N GLY A 339 14.35 4.95 17.69
CA GLY A 339 14.94 3.71 17.21
C GLY A 339 13.98 2.53 17.14
N THR A 340 12.67 2.78 17.36
CA THR A 340 11.61 1.75 17.25
C THR A 340 10.60 2.08 16.16
N GLU A 341 10.98 2.90 15.15
CA GLU A 341 10.07 3.40 14.12
C GLU A 341 9.45 2.29 13.27
N ASP A 342 10.13 1.16 13.13
CA ASP A 342 9.66 -0.02 12.38
C ASP A 342 8.78 -0.97 13.22
N ASP A 343 8.92 -0.95 14.56
CA ASP A 343 8.06 -1.64 15.53
C ASP A 343 7.77 -0.69 16.69
N PRO A 344 6.86 0.27 16.53
CA PRO A 344 6.70 1.42 17.40
C PRO A 344 6.42 1.05 18.85
N GLN A 345 7.33 1.44 19.74
CA GLN A 345 7.14 1.34 21.18
C GLN A 345 6.73 2.70 21.77
N PRO A 346 5.87 2.72 22.80
CA PRO A 346 5.43 3.97 23.39
C PRO A 346 6.57 4.66 24.15
N SER A 347 6.77 5.95 23.88
CA SER A 347 7.67 6.80 24.63
C SER A 347 7.13 7.13 26.04
N GLU A 348 7.94 7.78 26.87
CA GLU A 348 7.48 8.32 28.17
C GLU A 348 6.26 9.25 28.01
N VAL A 349 6.22 10.08 26.95
CA VAL A 349 5.09 10.96 26.67
C VAL A 349 3.84 10.18 26.33
N ALA A 350 3.97 9.13 25.51
CA ALA A 350 2.85 8.26 25.18
C ALA A 350 2.30 7.55 26.42
N LEU A 351 3.16 7.07 27.31
CA LEU A 351 2.75 6.43 28.57
C LEU A 351 2.02 7.41 29.49
N GLU A 352 2.47 8.67 29.58
CA GLU A 352 1.80 9.72 30.34
C GLU A 352 0.40 10.04 29.76
N LEU A 353 0.29 10.06 28.43
CA LEU A 353 -1.00 10.27 27.75
C LEU A 353 -1.94 9.06 27.90
N GLN A 354 -1.42 7.83 27.92
CA GLN A 354 -2.20 6.61 28.22
C GLN A 354 -2.77 6.62 29.65
N ASP A 355 -2.04 7.22 30.60
CA ASP A 355 -2.56 7.41 31.95
C ASP A 355 -3.66 8.47 31.99
N THR A 356 -3.62 9.45 31.12
CA THR A 356 -4.61 10.53 31.03
C THR A 356 -5.87 10.09 30.27
N PHE A 357 -5.69 9.51 29.08
CA PHE A 357 -6.80 9.09 28.22
C PHE A 357 -7.10 7.60 28.40
N LYS A 358 -8.32 7.29 28.81
CA LYS A 358 -8.77 5.90 29.03
C LYS A 358 -9.55 5.36 27.85
N GLU A 359 -10.13 6.23 27.03
CA GLU A 359 -10.86 5.87 25.79
C GLU A 359 -10.48 6.83 24.67
N ILE A 360 -10.26 6.27 23.49
CA ILE A 360 -9.99 7.00 22.23
C ILE A 360 -11.14 6.67 21.27
N MET A 361 -11.78 7.69 20.76
CA MET A 361 -12.85 7.59 19.78
C MET A 361 -12.45 8.36 18.52
N VAL A 362 -12.49 7.70 17.37
CA VAL A 362 -12.16 8.29 16.08
C VAL A 362 -13.39 8.25 15.19
N ASP A 363 -13.85 9.43 14.75
CA ASP A 363 -14.94 9.59 13.79
C ASP A 363 -14.36 9.63 12.37
N GLU A 364 -15.10 9.09 11.39
CA GLU A 364 -14.66 8.99 9.99
C GLU A 364 -13.27 8.33 9.85
N TYR A 365 -13.09 7.18 10.52
CA TYR A 365 -11.79 6.47 10.57
C TYR A 365 -11.21 6.14 9.20
N GLN A 366 -12.06 5.97 8.18
CA GLN A 366 -11.63 5.73 6.80
C GLN A 366 -10.92 6.92 6.15
N ASP A 367 -11.08 8.13 6.70
CA ASP A 367 -10.49 9.37 6.19
C ASP A 367 -9.25 9.80 6.99
N THR A 368 -8.83 8.93 7.94
CA THR A 368 -7.73 9.23 8.88
C THR A 368 -6.45 8.52 8.48
#